data_79ab722f0bcf393aaff1fc8a9a2fce66
#
_entry.id   79ab722f0bcf393aaff1fc8a9a2fce66
#
_cell.length_a   1.000
_cell.length_b   1.000
_cell.length_c   1.000
_cell.angle_alpha   90.00
_cell.angle_beta   90.00
_cell.angle_gamma   90.00
#
_symmetry.space_group_name_H-M   'P 1'
#
loop_
_entity.id
_entity.type
_entity.pdbx_description
1 polymer ?
#
loop_
_entity_poly.entity_id
_entity_poly.type
_entity_poly.pdbx_seq_one_letter_code
_entity_poly.pdbx_strand_id
1 'polypeptide(L)'
;MGISTLLVLKRLGPRAGTAAMSLAALLVATVAASAAPPAIRTSDQNRVPACVTPERLMAFLRDRNPKLDEHFNDIAGWYKTHGDKWRVRWDYAFYQMIIETNYLSYRTGGGSWGDVNPKQNNFAGIGTTGGGVPGDGYKDVSTGVLAQIQHLVAYSGERMESPVAPRTQLKQDDIIAASARLKRNVTFNDLAGRWAVDRRYARSIESIAERFRTAHCSGRSPIPDAPAETTERVAAKAAPKLVREPVQVAFRQRSSLGGADLRRVTPVEPAAATATAACKVQVASYVGKAGASKALLIKTQVENEVHYTALQVLDGFERSMADSFIKTRAPGGAMVAQFETNDAALSRAYELCPSAR
;
A
#
# COMPACT_ATOMS: atom_id res chain seq x y z
N MET A 1 10.64 -26.22 -104.64
CA MET A 1 9.58 -25.24 -104.69
C MET A 1 9.80 -24.32 -103.47
N GLY A 2 10.35 -23.16 -103.72
CA GLY A 2 10.73 -22.21 -102.74
C GLY A 2 9.68 -21.14 -102.55
N ILE A 3 9.63 -20.55 -101.44
CA ILE A 3 9.03 -19.19 -101.32
C ILE A 3 9.86 -18.47 -100.23
N SER A 4 10.56 -17.44 -100.69
CA SER A 4 11.19 -16.40 -99.90
C SER A 4 10.18 -15.59 -99.12
N THR A 5 10.46 -15.31 -97.85
CA THR A 5 9.71 -14.27 -97.16
C THR A 5 10.65 -13.24 -96.55
N LEU A 6 10.46 -12.01 -96.95
CA LEU A 6 11.19 -10.80 -96.62
C LEU A 6 11.15 -10.42 -95.12
N LEU A 7 12.27 -10.16 -94.58
CA LEU A 7 12.42 -9.58 -93.19
C LEU A 7 12.18 -8.02 -93.32
N VAL A 8 11.18 -7.56 -92.58
CA VAL A 8 10.99 -6.13 -92.32
C VAL A 8 11.47 -5.81 -90.92
N LEU A 9 12.59 -5.11 -90.83
CA LEU A 9 13.12 -4.55 -89.54
C LEU A 9 12.27 -3.31 -89.17
N LYS A 10 11.48 -3.41 -88.15
CA LYS A 10 10.88 -2.23 -87.49
C LYS A 10 11.81 -1.77 -86.39
N ARG A 11 12.33 -0.56 -86.54
CA ARG A 11 13.11 0.14 -85.50
C ARG A 11 12.16 0.52 -84.36
N LEU A 12 12.40 0.08 -83.14
CA LEU A 12 11.80 0.53 -81.90
C LEU A 12 12.74 1.54 -81.23
N GLY A 13 12.26 2.75 -81.05
CA GLY A 13 12.95 3.85 -80.32
C GLY A 13 12.99 3.61 -78.80
N PRO A 14 13.88 4.30 -78.09
CA PRO A 14 14.08 4.13 -76.66
C PRO A 14 12.89 4.78 -75.90
N ARG A 15 12.12 3.94 -75.15
CA ARG A 15 11.21 4.44 -74.12
C ARG A 15 11.96 4.64 -72.80
N ALA A 16 12.07 5.90 -72.40
CA ALA A 16 12.52 6.30 -71.07
C ALA A 16 11.50 5.76 -70.01
N GLY A 17 11.90 4.71 -69.30
CA GLY A 17 11.16 4.20 -68.17
C GLY A 17 11.45 5.00 -66.92
N THR A 18 10.55 5.87 -66.50
CA THR A 18 10.61 6.48 -65.15
C THR A 18 10.37 5.39 -64.10
N ALA A 19 11.41 4.99 -63.42
CA ALA A 19 11.32 4.11 -62.22
C ALA A 19 10.72 4.94 -61.07
N ALA A 20 9.44 4.73 -60.81
CA ALA A 20 8.80 5.23 -59.59
C ALA A 20 9.32 4.40 -58.40
N MET A 21 10.24 4.97 -57.64
CA MET A 21 10.63 4.43 -56.31
C MET A 21 9.47 4.68 -55.36
N SER A 22 8.66 3.65 -55.10
CA SER A 22 7.69 3.64 -54.01
C SER A 22 8.42 3.53 -52.67
N LEU A 23 8.56 4.66 -51.99
CA LEU A 23 9.07 4.72 -50.61
C LEU A 23 7.98 4.22 -49.69
N ALA A 24 8.00 2.93 -49.35
CA ALA A 24 7.14 2.38 -48.31
C ALA A 24 7.62 2.89 -46.97
N ALA A 25 6.97 3.94 -46.45
CA ALA A 25 7.21 4.40 -45.08
C ALA A 25 6.69 3.34 -44.11
N LEU A 26 7.63 2.58 -43.51
CA LEU A 26 7.34 1.67 -42.42
C LEU A 26 6.97 2.50 -41.20
N LEU A 27 5.68 2.69 -40.91
CA LEU A 27 5.20 3.22 -39.64
C LEU A 27 5.50 2.16 -38.56
N VAL A 28 6.65 2.28 -37.92
CA VAL A 28 6.92 1.55 -36.67
C VAL A 28 6.05 2.18 -35.60
N ALA A 29 4.88 1.58 -35.35
CA ALA A 29 4.08 1.88 -34.17
C ALA A 29 4.90 1.44 -32.96
N THR A 30 5.57 2.37 -32.30
CA THR A 30 6.17 2.13 -31.00
C THR A 30 5.04 1.90 -30.01
N VAL A 31 4.74 0.65 -29.73
CA VAL A 31 3.91 0.28 -28.58
C VAL A 31 4.71 0.75 -27.36
N ALA A 32 4.29 1.84 -26.75
CA ALA A 32 4.85 2.28 -25.49
C ALA A 32 4.61 1.16 -24.48
N ALA A 33 5.65 0.37 -24.17
CA ALA A 33 5.59 -0.60 -23.10
C ALA A 33 5.25 0.17 -21.83
N SER A 34 4.13 -0.16 -21.19
CA SER A 34 3.77 0.39 -19.89
C SER A 34 4.96 0.16 -18.94
N ALA A 35 5.58 1.24 -18.50
CA ALA A 35 6.73 1.15 -17.62
C ALA A 35 6.28 0.48 -16.31
N ALA A 36 7.09 -0.46 -15.81
CA ALA A 36 6.81 -1.07 -14.52
C ALA A 36 6.82 0.01 -13.41
N PRO A 37 5.93 -0.10 -12.40
CA PRO A 37 5.91 0.83 -11.29
C PRO A 37 7.31 1.01 -10.65
N PRO A 38 7.72 2.26 -10.33
CA PRO A 38 9.07 2.56 -9.86
C PRO A 38 9.33 2.01 -8.46
N ALA A 39 10.62 2.04 -8.06
CA ALA A 39 11.00 1.81 -6.67
C ALA A 39 10.34 2.85 -5.74
N ILE A 40 10.01 2.44 -4.51
CA ILE A 40 9.40 3.33 -3.51
C ILE A 40 10.34 4.49 -3.17
N ARG A 41 11.65 4.19 -3.01
CA ARG A 41 12.66 5.20 -2.67
C ARG A 41 13.16 5.92 -3.90
N THR A 42 13.30 7.23 -3.80
CA THR A 42 13.94 8.03 -4.86
C THR A 42 15.44 7.78 -4.94
N SER A 43 16.00 7.87 -6.15
CA SER A 43 17.43 7.83 -6.45
C SER A 43 17.69 8.69 -7.68
N ASP A 44 18.95 8.82 -8.11
CA ASP A 44 19.28 9.56 -9.32
C ASP A 44 18.60 9.01 -10.58
N GLN A 45 18.34 7.70 -10.64
CA GLN A 45 17.64 7.05 -11.74
C GLN A 45 16.12 6.93 -11.50
N ASN A 46 15.65 7.26 -10.30
CA ASN A 46 14.24 7.14 -9.90
C ASN A 46 13.75 8.43 -9.25
N ARG A 47 13.78 9.52 -10.00
CA ARG A 47 13.31 10.84 -9.56
C ARG A 47 11.83 11.01 -9.88
N VAL A 48 11.17 11.89 -9.15
CA VAL A 48 9.85 12.41 -9.55
C VAL A 48 10.03 13.23 -10.83
N PRO A 49 9.24 12.98 -11.88
CA PRO A 49 9.34 13.75 -13.12
C PRO A 49 9.07 15.24 -12.91
N ALA A 50 9.79 16.12 -13.58
CA ALA A 50 9.65 17.57 -13.43
C ALA A 50 8.23 18.09 -13.75
N CYS A 51 7.50 17.39 -14.63
CA CYS A 51 6.11 17.74 -14.94
C CYS A 51 5.13 17.41 -13.81
N VAL A 52 5.55 16.70 -12.77
CA VAL A 52 4.72 16.41 -11.61
C VAL A 52 4.91 17.50 -10.58
N THR A 53 3.93 18.41 -10.50
CA THR A 53 3.93 19.49 -9.51
C THR A 53 2.68 19.36 -8.61
N PRO A 54 2.69 19.91 -7.38
CA PRO A 54 1.52 19.91 -6.52
C PRO A 54 0.28 20.52 -7.20
N GLU A 55 0.46 21.61 -7.96
CA GLU A 55 -0.62 22.32 -8.65
C GLU A 55 -1.28 21.42 -9.71
N ARG A 56 -0.47 20.70 -10.50
CA ARG A 56 -0.97 19.77 -11.52
C ARG A 56 -1.63 18.55 -10.89
N LEU A 57 -1.12 18.04 -9.78
CA LEU A 57 -1.78 16.95 -9.04
C LEU A 57 -3.12 17.39 -8.46
N MET A 58 -3.20 18.62 -7.93
CA MET A 58 -4.48 19.17 -7.45
C MET A 58 -5.47 19.40 -8.57
N ALA A 59 -5.02 19.88 -9.74
CA ALA A 59 -5.88 20.00 -10.92
C ALA A 59 -6.44 18.64 -11.32
N PHE A 60 -5.58 17.63 -11.45
CA PHE A 60 -5.98 16.25 -11.78
C PHE A 60 -6.96 15.66 -10.76
N LEU A 61 -6.79 15.95 -9.47
CA LEU A 61 -7.69 15.51 -8.41
C LEU A 61 -9.07 16.18 -8.55
N ARG A 62 -9.10 17.51 -8.76
CA ARG A 62 -10.34 18.28 -8.89
C ARG A 62 -11.14 17.94 -10.16
N ASP A 63 -10.47 17.57 -11.24
CA ASP A 63 -11.14 17.12 -12.45
C ASP A 63 -12.02 15.88 -12.20
N ARG A 64 -11.63 15.03 -11.23
CA ARG A 64 -12.37 13.82 -10.88
C ARG A 64 -13.27 13.99 -9.66
N ASN A 65 -12.91 14.91 -8.76
CA ASN A 65 -13.71 15.27 -7.60
C ASN A 65 -13.96 16.80 -7.57
N PRO A 66 -14.90 17.31 -8.40
CA PRO A 66 -15.21 18.74 -8.42
C PRO A 66 -15.77 19.28 -7.10
N LYS A 67 -16.19 18.38 -6.20
CA LYS A 67 -16.70 18.70 -4.84
C LYS A 67 -15.65 18.40 -3.77
N LEU A 68 -14.37 18.48 -4.14
CA LEU A 68 -13.28 18.28 -3.18
C LEU A 68 -13.44 19.25 -2.01
N ASP A 69 -13.42 18.71 -0.79
CA ASP A 69 -13.45 19.50 0.43
C ASP A 69 -12.22 20.41 0.52
N GLU A 70 -12.42 21.67 0.89
CA GLU A 70 -11.35 22.67 1.03
C GLU A 70 -10.27 22.25 2.02
N HIS A 71 -10.62 21.40 2.98
CA HIS A 71 -9.69 20.79 3.92
C HIS A 71 -8.49 20.10 3.24
N PHE A 72 -8.65 19.62 1.99
CA PHE A 72 -7.63 18.94 1.23
C PHE A 72 -6.89 19.81 0.22
N ASN A 73 -7.10 21.13 0.21
CA ASN A 73 -6.53 22.02 -0.81
C ASN A 73 -5.00 21.96 -0.93
N ASP A 74 -4.30 21.70 0.16
CA ASP A 74 -2.82 21.65 0.22
C ASP A 74 -2.25 20.23 0.21
N ILE A 75 -3.08 19.19 0.03
CA ILE A 75 -2.65 17.81 0.21
C ILE A 75 -1.48 17.42 -0.70
N ALA A 76 -1.47 17.85 -1.97
CA ALA A 76 -0.38 17.54 -2.89
C ALA A 76 0.94 18.22 -2.46
N GLY A 77 0.88 19.41 -1.88
CA GLY A 77 2.02 20.09 -1.26
C GLY A 77 2.61 19.27 -0.10
N TRP A 78 1.76 18.70 0.73
CA TRP A 78 2.21 17.83 1.83
C TRP A 78 2.85 16.53 1.32
N TYR A 79 2.32 15.92 0.24
CA TYR A 79 2.97 14.77 -0.40
C TYR A 79 4.37 15.11 -0.87
N LYS A 80 4.55 16.26 -1.55
CA LYS A 80 5.88 16.72 -1.98
C LYS A 80 6.81 16.94 -0.78
N THR A 81 6.35 17.70 0.22
CA THR A 81 7.15 18.06 1.40
C THR A 81 7.65 16.83 2.15
N HIS A 82 6.74 15.92 2.47
CA HIS A 82 7.11 14.71 3.21
C HIS A 82 7.83 13.70 2.34
N GLY A 83 7.45 13.56 1.05
CA GLY A 83 8.10 12.65 0.13
C GLY A 83 9.54 13.04 -0.17
N ASP A 84 9.84 14.31 -0.40
CA ASP A 84 11.21 14.81 -0.59
C ASP A 84 12.04 14.57 0.68
N LYS A 85 11.51 14.92 1.86
CA LYS A 85 12.18 14.71 3.15
C LYS A 85 12.52 13.23 3.42
N TRP A 86 11.60 12.34 3.11
CA TRP A 86 11.76 10.91 3.34
C TRP A 86 12.26 10.15 2.12
N ARG A 87 12.64 10.85 1.01
CA ARG A 87 13.14 10.27 -0.24
C ARG A 87 12.20 9.17 -0.78
N VAL A 88 10.91 9.44 -0.79
CA VAL A 88 9.86 8.56 -1.35
C VAL A 88 9.36 9.16 -2.66
N ARG A 89 9.05 8.32 -3.65
CA ARG A 89 8.31 8.70 -4.86
C ARG A 89 6.92 9.18 -4.47
N TRP A 90 6.85 10.45 -4.05
CA TRP A 90 5.63 11.06 -3.52
C TRP A 90 4.52 11.21 -4.57
N ASP A 91 4.85 11.27 -5.82
CA ASP A 91 3.90 11.19 -6.92
C ASP A 91 3.14 9.86 -6.90
N TYR A 92 3.83 8.73 -6.76
CA TYR A 92 3.21 7.43 -6.66
C TYR A 92 2.47 7.23 -5.34
N ALA A 93 2.95 7.80 -4.24
CA ALA A 93 2.20 7.83 -2.97
C ALA A 93 0.89 8.61 -3.13
N PHE A 94 0.88 9.72 -3.86
CA PHE A 94 -0.32 10.46 -4.21
C PHE A 94 -1.27 9.65 -5.10
N TYR A 95 -0.77 8.94 -6.13
CA TYR A 95 -1.61 8.05 -6.95
C TYR A 95 -2.17 6.89 -6.14
N GLN A 96 -1.44 6.38 -5.17
CA GLN A 96 -1.93 5.40 -4.20
C GLN A 96 -3.09 5.98 -3.39
N MET A 97 -2.95 7.15 -2.82
CA MET A 97 -4.02 7.86 -2.10
C MET A 97 -5.29 8.00 -2.95
N ILE A 98 -5.15 8.34 -4.22
CA ILE A 98 -6.31 8.43 -5.14
C ILE A 98 -7.11 7.13 -5.18
N ILE A 99 -6.43 5.98 -5.19
CA ILE A 99 -7.09 4.67 -5.22
C ILE A 99 -7.72 4.36 -3.87
N GLU A 100 -6.98 4.56 -2.78
CA GLU A 100 -7.42 4.21 -1.42
C GLU A 100 -8.65 5.04 -0.98
N THR A 101 -8.76 6.27 -1.46
CA THR A 101 -9.82 7.20 -1.06
C THR A 101 -10.86 7.46 -2.15
N ASN A 102 -10.71 6.83 -3.32
CA ASN A 102 -11.48 7.14 -4.52
C ASN A 102 -11.52 8.66 -4.78
N TYR A 103 -10.36 9.27 -5.04
CA TYR A 103 -10.20 10.72 -5.26
C TYR A 103 -10.69 11.57 -4.08
N LEU A 104 -10.43 11.16 -2.85
CA LEU A 104 -10.88 11.81 -1.60
C LEU A 104 -12.41 11.94 -1.48
N SER A 105 -13.16 11.15 -2.22
CA SER A 105 -14.60 11.01 -2.03
C SER A 105 -14.93 10.03 -0.91
N TYR A 106 -14.02 9.12 -0.57
CA TYR A 106 -14.16 8.06 0.44
C TYR A 106 -15.37 7.14 0.20
N ARG A 107 -15.86 7.09 -1.04
CA ARG A 107 -16.97 6.27 -1.43
C ARG A 107 -16.51 5.06 -2.25
N THR A 108 -17.13 3.93 -2.01
CA THR A 108 -16.95 2.73 -2.83
C THR A 108 -17.58 2.92 -4.22
N GLY A 109 -17.26 2.03 -5.15
CA GLY A 109 -17.88 2.05 -6.49
C GLY A 109 -19.42 1.93 -6.49
N GLY A 110 -20.01 1.43 -5.41
CA GLY A 110 -21.46 1.40 -5.18
C GLY A 110 -22.03 2.64 -4.49
N GLY A 111 -21.22 3.67 -4.24
CA GLY A 111 -21.65 4.93 -3.60
C GLY A 111 -21.72 4.90 -2.07
N SER A 112 -21.55 3.75 -1.45
CA SER A 112 -21.47 3.61 0.02
C SER A 112 -20.15 4.17 0.55
N TRP A 113 -20.11 4.52 1.84
CA TRP A 113 -18.88 4.88 2.52
C TRP A 113 -17.92 3.69 2.61
N GLY A 114 -16.62 3.95 2.43
CA GLY A 114 -15.56 2.99 2.74
C GLY A 114 -15.32 2.86 4.25
N ASP A 115 -14.35 2.01 4.63
CA ASP A 115 -13.98 1.81 6.04
C ASP A 115 -13.33 3.06 6.67
N VAL A 116 -12.69 3.91 5.86
CA VAL A 116 -12.11 5.19 6.28
C VAL A 116 -13.06 6.33 5.90
N ASN A 117 -13.13 7.37 6.72
CA ASN A 117 -13.89 8.58 6.42
C ASN A 117 -12.97 9.83 6.34
N PRO A 118 -13.45 10.94 5.73
CA PRO A 118 -12.64 12.14 5.53
C PRO A 118 -12.04 12.72 6.83
N LYS A 119 -12.76 12.62 7.95
CA LYS A 119 -12.35 13.20 9.24
C LYS A 119 -11.15 12.49 9.87
N GLN A 120 -10.80 11.29 9.39
CA GLN A 120 -9.66 10.54 9.91
C GLN A 120 -8.31 11.01 9.36
N ASN A 121 -8.27 11.78 8.27
CA ASN A 121 -7.04 12.12 7.54
C ASN A 121 -6.18 10.88 7.22
N ASN A 122 -6.81 9.72 7.05
CA ASN A 122 -6.16 8.47 6.70
C ASN A 122 -6.26 8.27 5.18
N PHE A 123 -5.16 8.50 4.49
CA PHE A 123 -5.13 8.54 3.02
C PHE A 123 -4.74 7.21 2.38
N ALA A 124 -4.49 6.20 3.19
CA ALA A 124 -3.92 4.95 2.72
C ALA A 124 -4.50 3.71 3.43
N GLY A 125 -5.62 3.87 4.12
CA GLY A 125 -6.27 2.78 4.83
C GLY A 125 -5.42 2.16 5.94
N ILE A 126 -4.46 2.91 6.50
CA ILE A 126 -3.55 2.39 7.53
C ILE A 126 -4.38 1.97 8.76
N GLY A 127 -4.15 0.74 9.21
CA GLY A 127 -4.87 0.18 10.37
C GLY A 127 -6.26 -0.38 10.06
N THR A 128 -6.80 -0.19 8.84
CA THR A 128 -8.03 -0.88 8.44
C THR A 128 -7.76 -2.37 8.28
N THR A 129 -8.70 -3.18 8.72
CA THR A 129 -8.66 -4.64 8.54
C THR A 129 -9.89 -5.16 7.80
N GLY A 130 -10.65 -4.24 7.20
CA GLY A 130 -11.94 -4.53 6.58
C GLY A 130 -13.06 -4.72 7.59
N GLY A 131 -14.28 -4.97 7.10
CA GLY A 131 -15.45 -5.27 7.95
C GLY A 131 -15.89 -4.11 8.86
N GLY A 132 -15.66 -2.86 8.45
CA GLY A 132 -16.06 -1.66 9.19
C GLY A 132 -15.05 -1.22 10.27
N VAL A 133 -13.84 -1.77 10.29
CA VAL A 133 -12.76 -1.28 11.16
C VAL A 133 -12.21 0.01 10.58
N PRO A 134 -12.34 1.17 11.25
CA PRO A 134 -12.06 2.48 10.65
C PRO A 134 -10.57 2.77 10.41
N GLY A 135 -9.66 1.97 10.96
CA GLY A 135 -8.22 2.22 10.88
C GLY A 135 -7.74 3.37 11.77
N ASP A 136 -6.52 3.81 11.53
CA ASP A 136 -5.89 4.89 12.27
C ASP A 136 -6.53 6.25 11.90
N GLY A 137 -6.51 7.22 12.83
CA GLY A 137 -6.90 8.61 12.59
C GLY A 137 -5.76 9.56 12.91
N TYR A 138 -5.65 10.64 12.14
CA TYR A 138 -4.59 11.63 12.28
C TYR A 138 -5.18 13.03 12.51
N LYS A 139 -4.45 13.87 13.25
CA LYS A 139 -4.95 15.19 13.67
C LYS A 139 -5.20 16.17 12.52
N ASP A 140 -4.42 16.06 11.45
CA ASP A 140 -4.48 16.97 10.29
C ASP A 140 -3.99 16.25 9.00
N VAL A 141 -4.20 16.89 7.87
CA VAL A 141 -3.82 16.39 6.54
C VAL A 141 -2.34 16.10 6.44
N SER A 142 -1.50 17.03 6.94
CA SER A 142 -0.03 16.86 6.91
C SER A 142 0.41 15.60 7.66
N THR A 143 -0.14 15.37 8.85
CA THR A 143 0.17 14.18 9.66
C THR A 143 -0.31 12.89 9.00
N GLY A 144 -1.48 12.92 8.36
CA GLY A 144 -2.00 11.76 7.60
C GLY A 144 -1.14 11.41 6.39
N VAL A 145 -0.70 12.41 5.64
CA VAL A 145 0.25 12.20 4.52
C VAL A 145 1.58 11.67 5.04
N LEU A 146 2.11 12.27 6.13
CA LEU A 146 3.34 11.77 6.76
C LEU A 146 3.22 10.32 7.20
N ALA A 147 2.08 9.91 7.75
CA ALA A 147 1.81 8.53 8.14
C ALA A 147 1.92 7.56 6.95
N GLN A 148 1.33 7.91 5.79
CA GLN A 148 1.45 7.10 4.58
C GLN A 148 2.88 7.05 4.06
N ILE A 149 3.57 8.19 3.97
CA ILE A 149 4.96 8.26 3.51
C ILE A 149 5.87 7.40 4.40
N GLN A 150 5.73 7.51 5.72
CA GLN A 150 6.49 6.68 6.66
C GLN A 150 6.15 5.19 6.55
N HIS A 151 4.89 4.86 6.33
CA HIS A 151 4.51 3.47 6.10
C HIS A 151 5.17 2.90 4.82
N LEU A 152 5.25 3.68 3.74
CA LEU A 152 5.98 3.34 2.53
C LEU A 152 7.49 3.19 2.78
N VAL A 153 8.08 4.00 3.67
CA VAL A 153 9.49 3.82 4.11
C VAL A 153 9.68 2.46 4.76
N ALA A 154 8.78 2.03 5.65
CA ALA A 154 8.83 0.67 6.22
C ALA A 154 8.74 -0.41 5.12
N TYR A 155 7.82 -0.24 4.15
CA TYR A 155 7.71 -1.15 3.00
C TYR A 155 8.96 -1.16 2.13
N SER A 156 9.71 -0.07 2.06
CA SER A 156 10.99 -0.04 1.35
C SER A 156 12.12 -0.81 2.06
N GLY A 157 11.88 -1.26 3.29
CA GLY A 157 12.84 -2.02 4.10
C GLY A 157 13.62 -1.19 5.11
N GLU A 158 13.19 0.06 5.37
CA GLU A 158 13.89 0.95 6.31
C GLU A 158 13.09 1.13 7.62
N ARG A 159 13.82 1.07 8.74
CA ARG A 159 13.25 1.28 10.07
C ARG A 159 13.21 2.75 10.43
N MET A 160 12.17 3.15 11.13
CA MET A 160 12.04 4.47 11.74
C MET A 160 11.90 4.34 13.26
N GLU A 161 12.48 5.26 14.00
CA GLU A 161 12.41 5.27 15.47
C GLU A 161 11.00 5.58 15.98
N SER A 162 10.35 6.58 15.41
CA SER A 162 9.05 7.07 15.87
C SER A 162 8.12 7.41 14.70
N PRO A 163 7.56 6.41 14.01
CA PRO A 163 6.56 6.67 12.99
C PRO A 163 5.28 7.23 13.64
N VAL A 164 4.64 8.18 12.94
CA VAL A 164 3.43 8.85 13.48
C VAL A 164 2.20 7.92 13.47
N ALA A 165 2.20 6.89 12.63
CA ALA A 165 1.11 5.92 12.58
C ALA A 165 1.36 4.80 13.62
N PRO A 166 0.45 4.58 14.58
CA PRO A 166 0.57 3.48 15.56
C PRO A 166 0.69 2.12 14.87
N ARG A 167 -0.01 1.93 13.77
CA ARG A 167 0.08 0.70 12.98
C ARG A 167 1.48 0.49 12.40
N THR A 168 2.11 1.55 11.87
CA THR A 168 3.48 1.48 11.37
C THR A 168 4.45 1.11 12.50
N GLN A 169 4.32 1.77 13.64
CA GLN A 169 5.16 1.48 14.81
C GLN A 169 5.07 0.01 15.23
N LEU A 170 3.86 -0.53 15.25
CA LEU A 170 3.60 -1.92 15.65
C LEU A 170 4.11 -2.94 14.61
N LYS A 171 4.07 -2.60 13.31
CA LYS A 171 4.22 -3.57 12.22
C LYS A 171 5.47 -3.41 11.38
N GLN A 172 6.25 -2.34 11.58
CA GLN A 172 7.39 -2.08 10.70
C GLN A 172 8.42 -3.24 10.68
N ASP A 173 8.62 -3.98 11.77
CA ASP A 173 9.58 -5.08 11.80
C ASP A 173 9.15 -6.24 10.88
N ASP A 174 7.88 -6.62 10.94
CA ASP A 174 7.30 -7.65 10.07
C ASP A 174 7.39 -7.23 8.60
N ILE A 175 7.05 -5.94 8.32
CA ILE A 175 7.08 -5.37 6.97
C ILE A 175 8.50 -5.34 6.42
N ILE A 176 9.48 -4.89 7.22
CA ILE A 176 10.90 -4.82 6.84
C ILE A 176 11.45 -6.21 6.57
N ALA A 177 11.17 -7.18 7.45
CA ALA A 177 11.61 -8.55 7.27
C ALA A 177 11.04 -9.18 5.98
N ALA A 178 9.77 -8.90 5.65
CA ALA A 178 9.16 -9.34 4.41
C ALA A 178 9.80 -8.65 3.18
N SER A 179 10.19 -7.38 3.30
CA SER A 179 10.85 -6.62 2.24
C SER A 179 12.27 -7.12 1.97
N ALA A 180 13.01 -7.46 3.02
CA ALA A 180 14.38 -7.99 2.91
C ALA A 180 14.45 -9.30 2.10
N ARG A 181 13.39 -10.11 2.12
CA ARG A 181 13.30 -11.35 1.33
C ARG A 181 13.33 -11.13 -0.18
N LEU A 182 12.99 -9.93 -0.65
CA LEU A 182 13.01 -9.61 -2.08
C LEU A 182 14.44 -9.45 -2.62
N LYS A 183 15.44 -9.19 -1.77
CA LYS A 183 16.85 -9.03 -2.12
C LYS A 183 17.11 -7.99 -3.25
N ARG A 184 16.23 -7.01 -3.37
CA ARG A 184 16.29 -5.90 -4.32
C ARG A 184 15.50 -4.70 -3.79
N ASN A 185 15.64 -3.54 -4.44
CA ASN A 185 14.81 -2.38 -4.14
C ASN A 185 13.32 -2.72 -4.28
N VAL A 186 12.55 -2.38 -3.26
CA VAL A 186 11.09 -2.57 -3.25
C VAL A 186 10.45 -1.52 -4.14
N THR A 187 9.56 -1.95 -5.02
CA THR A 187 8.81 -1.11 -5.95
C THR A 187 7.35 -0.98 -5.52
N PHE A 188 6.62 -0.04 -6.10
CA PHE A 188 5.16 0.02 -5.92
C PHE A 188 4.45 -1.22 -6.46
N ASN A 189 5.09 -1.99 -7.36
CA ASN A 189 4.55 -3.28 -7.78
C ASN A 189 4.50 -4.31 -6.65
N ASP A 190 5.43 -4.24 -5.72
CA ASP A 190 5.52 -5.17 -4.58
C ASP A 190 4.49 -4.89 -3.48
N LEU A 191 3.69 -3.83 -3.61
CA LEU A 191 2.58 -3.55 -2.70
C LEU A 191 1.36 -4.45 -2.98
N ALA A 192 1.26 -5.01 -4.19
CA ALA A 192 0.21 -5.96 -4.54
C ALA A 192 0.36 -7.26 -3.72
N GLY A 193 -0.68 -7.65 -3.00
CA GLY A 193 -0.68 -8.80 -2.10
C GLY A 193 0.02 -8.55 -0.74
N ARG A 194 0.56 -7.34 -0.52
CA ARG A 194 1.23 -6.97 0.74
C ARG A 194 0.56 -5.77 1.43
N TRP A 195 0.33 -4.70 0.69
CA TRP A 195 -0.46 -3.54 1.14
C TRP A 195 -1.95 -3.80 0.95
N ALA A 196 -2.32 -4.14 -0.26
CA ALA A 196 -3.68 -4.52 -0.62
C ALA A 196 -3.71 -5.98 -1.07
N VAL A 197 -4.81 -6.67 -0.74
CA VAL A 197 -5.04 -8.08 -1.14
C VAL A 197 -5.16 -8.22 -2.66
N ASP A 198 -5.66 -7.19 -3.34
CA ASP A 198 -5.84 -7.20 -4.80
C ASP A 198 -4.48 -7.25 -5.52
N ARG A 199 -4.24 -8.33 -6.25
CA ARG A 199 -3.03 -8.50 -7.09
C ARG A 199 -2.95 -7.50 -8.25
N ARG A 200 -4.06 -6.84 -8.61
CA ARG A 200 -4.10 -5.78 -9.62
C ARG A 200 -3.76 -4.41 -9.05
N TYR A 201 -3.58 -4.30 -7.74
CA TYR A 201 -3.35 -3.04 -7.02
C TYR A 201 -2.26 -2.17 -7.67
N ALA A 202 -1.10 -2.75 -7.98
CA ALA A 202 -0.01 -2.05 -8.63
C ALA A 202 -0.39 -1.52 -10.04
N ARG A 203 -1.15 -2.31 -10.80
CA ARG A 203 -1.67 -1.87 -12.11
C ARG A 203 -2.67 -0.72 -11.97
N SER A 204 -3.45 -0.72 -10.91
CA SER A 204 -4.38 0.38 -10.63
C SER A 204 -3.62 1.67 -10.33
N ILE A 205 -2.54 1.63 -9.53
CA ILE A 205 -1.67 2.79 -9.29
C ILE A 205 -1.05 3.27 -10.61
N GLU A 206 -0.50 2.38 -11.43
CA GLU A 206 0.10 2.73 -12.72
C GLU A 206 -0.91 3.33 -13.69
N SER A 207 -2.15 2.84 -13.70
CA SER A 207 -3.22 3.43 -14.51
C SER A 207 -3.55 4.88 -14.11
N ILE A 208 -3.46 5.22 -12.81
CA ILE A 208 -3.59 6.62 -12.37
C ILE A 208 -2.40 7.44 -12.85
N ALA A 209 -1.17 6.93 -12.66
CA ALA A 209 0.04 7.58 -13.10
C ALA A 209 0.03 7.87 -14.62
N GLU A 210 -0.41 6.90 -15.43
CA GLU A 210 -0.51 7.07 -16.88
C GLU A 210 -1.54 8.13 -17.28
N ARG A 211 -2.72 8.11 -16.65
CA ARG A 211 -3.75 9.13 -16.90
C ARG A 211 -3.25 10.53 -16.55
N PHE A 212 -2.53 10.66 -15.43
CA PHE A 212 -1.92 11.92 -15.05
C PHE A 212 -0.87 12.36 -16.08
N ARG A 213 0.05 11.48 -16.47
CA ARG A 213 1.10 11.80 -17.46
C ARG A 213 0.50 12.25 -18.79
N THR A 214 -0.53 11.56 -19.25
CA THR A 214 -1.22 11.91 -20.50
C THR A 214 -1.87 13.28 -20.42
N ALA A 215 -2.52 13.61 -19.30
CA ALA A 215 -3.24 14.87 -19.14
C ALA A 215 -2.32 16.05 -18.82
N HIS A 216 -1.23 15.86 -18.08
CA HIS A 216 -0.48 16.96 -17.47
C HIS A 216 1.03 16.98 -17.81
N CYS A 217 1.56 15.93 -18.49
CA CYS A 217 2.98 15.86 -18.85
C CYS A 217 3.23 15.89 -20.38
N SER A 218 2.18 15.88 -21.22
CA SER A 218 2.30 15.74 -22.68
C SER A 218 2.56 17.04 -23.45
N GLY A 219 2.98 18.12 -22.78
CA GLY A 219 3.18 19.46 -23.38
C GLY A 219 1.86 20.17 -23.78
N ARG A 220 0.71 19.53 -23.64
CA ARG A 220 -0.64 20.10 -23.84
C ARG A 220 -1.31 20.45 -22.51
N SER A 221 -0.55 20.50 -21.41
CA SER A 221 -1.12 20.80 -20.09
C SER A 221 -1.71 22.20 -20.06
N PRO A 222 -2.94 22.36 -19.58
CA PRO A 222 -3.55 23.69 -19.42
C PRO A 222 -2.85 24.54 -18.34
N ILE A 223 -2.01 23.92 -17.51
CA ILE A 223 -1.24 24.63 -16.48
C ILE A 223 0.20 24.80 -16.98
N PRO A 224 0.67 26.05 -17.16
CA PRO A 224 2.07 26.32 -17.52
C PRO A 224 3.04 25.69 -16.52
N ASP A 225 4.20 25.28 -16.99
CA ASP A 225 5.27 24.88 -16.09
C ASP A 225 5.62 26.06 -15.20
N ALA A 226 5.70 25.84 -13.88
CA ALA A 226 6.21 26.86 -12.97
C ALA A 226 7.62 27.29 -13.41
N PRO A 227 7.95 28.60 -13.41
CA PRO A 227 9.28 29.04 -13.72
C PRO A 227 10.28 28.27 -12.86
N ALA A 228 11.36 27.78 -13.48
CA ALA A 228 12.47 27.20 -12.74
C ALA A 228 12.89 28.23 -11.67
N GLU A 229 12.81 27.86 -10.39
CA GLU A 229 13.26 28.72 -9.29
C GLU A 229 14.71 29.11 -9.60
N THR A 230 14.88 30.35 -10.02
CA THR A 230 16.20 30.98 -10.09
C THR A 230 16.68 31.06 -8.65
N THR A 231 17.72 30.29 -8.35
CA THR A 231 18.38 30.31 -7.04
C THR A 231 19.04 31.67 -6.87
N GLU A 232 18.27 32.68 -6.54
CA GLU A 232 18.83 33.90 -5.95
C GLU A 232 19.26 33.55 -4.52
N ARG A 233 20.58 33.55 -4.35
CA ARG A 233 21.24 33.53 -3.05
C ARG A 233 20.73 34.70 -2.22
N VAL A 234 19.69 34.48 -1.40
CA VAL A 234 19.37 35.38 -0.31
C VAL A 234 20.38 35.14 0.78
N ALA A 235 21.26 36.14 0.95
CA ALA A 235 22.26 36.19 1.99
C ALA A 235 21.68 35.91 3.36
N ALA A 236 22.30 34.99 4.06
CA ALA A 236 21.94 34.58 5.41
C ALA A 236 21.90 35.80 6.34
N LYS A 237 20.70 36.15 6.81
CA LYS A 237 20.49 37.03 7.96
C LYS A 237 20.48 36.14 9.22
N ALA A 238 21.41 36.45 10.11
CA ALA A 238 21.76 35.71 11.30
C ALA A 238 20.54 35.27 12.13
N ALA A 239 20.51 33.99 12.48
CA ALA A 239 19.57 33.43 13.44
C ALA A 239 19.91 33.87 14.88
N PRO A 240 18.92 34.12 15.74
CA PRO A 240 19.17 34.40 17.14
C PRO A 240 19.63 33.12 17.86
N LYS A 241 20.67 33.27 18.70
CA LYS A 241 21.19 32.22 19.58
C LYS A 241 20.13 31.81 20.58
N LEU A 242 19.69 30.55 20.49
CA LEU A 242 18.94 29.91 21.59
C LEU A 242 19.93 29.49 22.68
N VAL A 243 19.78 30.12 23.84
CA VAL A 243 20.46 29.74 25.08
C VAL A 243 19.87 28.40 25.52
N ARG A 244 20.70 27.38 25.61
CA ARG A 244 20.37 26.08 26.20
C ARG A 244 20.60 26.17 27.69
N GLU A 245 19.54 26.14 28.49
CA GLU A 245 19.62 25.74 29.88
C GLU A 245 19.50 24.21 30.00
N PRO A 246 20.36 23.57 30.80
CA PRO A 246 20.27 22.13 31.03
C PRO A 246 19.22 21.83 32.09
N VAL A 247 18.11 21.22 31.70
CA VAL A 247 17.16 20.61 32.62
C VAL A 247 17.76 19.28 33.12
N GLN A 248 18.22 19.26 34.35
CA GLN A 248 18.61 18.04 35.06
C GLN A 248 17.33 17.30 35.49
N VAL A 249 17.05 16.18 34.85
CA VAL A 249 16.04 15.24 35.32
C VAL A 249 16.71 14.26 36.28
N ALA A 250 16.41 14.41 37.59
CA ALA A 250 16.86 13.52 38.62
C ALA A 250 16.23 12.11 38.47
N PHE A 251 17.04 11.13 38.16
CA PHE A 251 16.69 9.72 38.22
C PHE A 251 16.58 9.32 39.70
N ARG A 252 15.38 9.11 40.22
CA ARG A 252 15.18 8.38 41.50
C ARG A 252 15.22 6.89 41.22
N GLN A 253 16.36 6.29 41.56
CA GLN A 253 16.45 4.85 41.81
C GLN A 253 15.54 4.49 42.98
N ARG A 254 14.62 3.57 42.77
CA ARG A 254 14.05 2.79 43.87
C ARG A 254 14.65 1.39 43.83
N SER A 255 15.43 1.13 44.87
CA SER A 255 16.05 -0.12 45.20
C SER A 255 15.04 -1.20 45.60
N SER A 256 15.30 -2.40 45.13
CA SER A 256 15.21 -3.72 45.78
C SER A 256 14.28 -3.92 46.98
N LEU A 257 13.44 -4.92 46.85
CA LEU A 257 13.02 -5.91 47.87
C LEU A 257 12.33 -7.00 47.07
N GLY A 258 12.61 -8.25 47.10
CA GLY A 258 12.97 -9.19 48.10
C GLY A 258 12.65 -10.54 47.48
N GLY A 259 13.51 -11.50 47.61
CA GLY A 259 13.33 -12.86 47.13
C GLY A 259 12.13 -13.54 47.81
N ALA A 260 11.41 -14.32 47.05
CA ALA A 260 10.45 -15.27 47.57
C ALA A 260 10.58 -16.60 46.81
N ASP A 261 11.09 -17.55 47.55
CA ASP A 261 10.92 -19.00 47.53
C ASP A 261 10.34 -19.67 46.28
N LEU A 262 11.22 -20.45 45.66
CA LEU A 262 10.85 -21.54 44.75
C LEU A 262 10.23 -22.68 45.57
N ARG A 263 8.91 -22.69 45.73
CA ARG A 263 8.19 -23.88 46.20
C ARG A 263 7.92 -24.80 45.01
N ARG A 264 8.51 -25.96 45.12
CA ARG A 264 8.30 -27.17 44.30
C ARG A 264 6.80 -27.42 44.12
N VAL A 265 6.33 -27.31 42.89
CA VAL A 265 4.95 -27.71 42.52
C VAL A 265 4.96 -29.21 42.23
N THR A 266 4.29 -29.96 43.05
CA THR A 266 3.95 -31.38 42.84
C THR A 266 2.99 -31.52 41.67
N PRO A 267 3.03 -32.62 40.88
CA PRO A 267 2.09 -32.85 39.78
C PRO A 267 0.69 -33.03 40.35
N VAL A 268 -0.25 -32.20 39.89
CA VAL A 268 -1.68 -32.37 40.14
C VAL A 268 -2.20 -33.39 39.15
N GLU A 269 -2.70 -34.47 39.67
CA GLU A 269 -3.50 -35.51 39.01
C GLU A 269 -4.70 -34.92 38.25
N PRO A 270 -5.11 -35.46 37.12
CA PRO A 270 -6.25 -34.90 36.36
C PRO A 270 -7.56 -35.09 37.13
N ALA A 271 -8.11 -34.00 37.61
CA ALA A 271 -9.44 -33.97 38.16
C ALA A 271 -10.51 -34.29 37.11
N ALA A 272 -11.42 -35.15 37.53
CA ALA A 272 -12.55 -35.68 36.78
C ALA A 272 -13.35 -34.67 35.95
N ALA A 273 -13.91 -35.20 34.85
CA ALA A 273 -14.83 -34.57 33.92
C ALA A 273 -15.87 -33.66 34.60
N THR A 274 -15.67 -32.35 34.38
CA THR A 274 -16.72 -31.37 34.63
C THR A 274 -17.51 -31.16 33.35
N ALA A 275 -18.82 -31.00 33.48
CA ALA A 275 -19.83 -30.81 32.46
C ALA A 275 -19.31 -30.07 31.21
N THR A 276 -19.50 -30.67 30.04
CA THR A 276 -19.14 -30.08 28.75
C THR A 276 -19.82 -28.71 28.62
N ALA A 277 -19.06 -27.64 28.85
CA ALA A 277 -19.53 -26.31 28.56
C ALA A 277 -19.98 -26.28 27.10
N ALA A 278 -21.15 -25.72 26.82
CA ALA A 278 -21.61 -25.52 25.46
C ALA A 278 -20.55 -24.80 24.66
N CYS A 279 -20.29 -25.30 23.45
CA CYS A 279 -19.27 -24.66 22.61
C CYS A 279 -19.79 -24.50 21.18
N LYS A 280 -19.26 -23.53 20.47
CA LYS A 280 -19.61 -23.22 19.08
C LYS A 280 -18.35 -23.12 18.21
N VAL A 281 -18.47 -23.58 16.97
CA VAL A 281 -17.43 -23.41 15.92
C VAL A 281 -17.93 -22.38 14.92
N GLN A 282 -17.09 -21.40 14.62
CA GLN A 282 -17.37 -20.31 13.69
C GLN A 282 -16.26 -20.17 12.66
N VAL A 283 -16.58 -19.60 11.51
CA VAL A 283 -15.60 -19.25 10.47
C VAL A 283 -15.61 -17.74 10.29
N ALA A 284 -14.46 -17.15 10.28
CA ALA A 284 -14.27 -15.75 9.90
C ALA A 284 -13.16 -15.64 8.87
N SER A 285 -13.30 -14.72 7.93
CA SER A 285 -12.28 -14.49 6.91
C SER A 285 -12.07 -13.00 6.73
N TYR A 286 -10.79 -12.59 6.78
CA TYR A 286 -10.34 -11.27 6.35
C TYR A 286 -9.75 -11.32 4.94
N VAL A 287 -9.80 -12.48 4.28
CA VAL A 287 -9.17 -12.71 2.98
C VAL A 287 -10.25 -12.98 1.95
N GLY A 288 -10.28 -12.19 0.87
CA GLY A 288 -11.07 -12.54 -0.32
C GLY A 288 -10.49 -13.79 -1.02
N LYS A 289 -11.26 -14.41 -1.92
CA LYS A 289 -11.00 -15.73 -2.55
C LYS A 289 -9.65 -15.95 -3.26
N ALA A 290 -8.69 -15.03 -3.22
CA ALA A 290 -7.50 -15.06 -4.08
C ALA A 290 -6.19 -14.66 -3.38
N GLY A 291 -5.85 -15.20 -2.22
CA GLY A 291 -4.53 -14.97 -1.59
C GLY A 291 -3.97 -16.23 -0.94
N ALA A 292 -2.64 -16.35 -0.85
CA ALA A 292 -2.01 -17.30 0.05
C ALA A 292 -2.48 -16.95 1.46
N SER A 293 -3.22 -17.84 2.08
CA SER A 293 -3.85 -17.60 3.37
C SER A 293 -3.47 -18.71 4.34
N LYS A 294 -3.23 -18.29 5.58
CA LYS A 294 -3.16 -19.20 6.72
C LYS A 294 -4.46 -19.12 7.50
N ALA A 295 -4.62 -20.01 8.43
CA ALA A 295 -5.76 -19.98 9.33
C ALA A 295 -5.29 -19.98 10.79
N LEU A 296 -5.98 -19.22 11.61
CA LEU A 296 -5.76 -19.14 13.05
C LEU A 296 -6.97 -19.69 13.76
N LEU A 297 -6.75 -20.36 14.86
CA LEU A 297 -7.82 -20.77 15.75
C LEU A 297 -7.86 -19.81 16.95
N ILE A 298 -8.95 -19.06 17.07
CA ILE A 298 -9.18 -18.13 18.17
C ILE A 298 -10.20 -18.76 19.10
N LYS A 299 -9.89 -18.83 20.38
CA LYS A 299 -10.81 -19.24 21.45
C LYS A 299 -11.30 -18.01 22.18
N THR A 300 -12.61 -17.90 22.40
CA THR A 300 -13.24 -16.82 23.16
C THR A 300 -14.26 -17.41 24.10
N GLN A 301 -14.38 -16.84 25.30
CA GLN A 301 -15.46 -17.15 26.22
C GLN A 301 -16.55 -16.09 26.04
N VAL A 302 -17.76 -16.51 25.70
CA VAL A 302 -18.93 -15.64 25.58
C VAL A 302 -19.99 -16.18 26.54
N GLU A 303 -20.23 -15.43 27.62
CA GLU A 303 -21.07 -15.89 28.71
C GLU A 303 -20.63 -17.28 29.23
N ASN A 304 -21.44 -18.30 29.06
CA ASN A 304 -21.13 -19.66 29.48
C ASN A 304 -20.73 -20.61 28.33
N GLU A 305 -20.54 -20.06 27.11
CA GLU A 305 -20.15 -20.83 25.93
C GLU A 305 -18.71 -20.55 25.51
N VAL A 306 -18.00 -21.57 25.05
CA VAL A 306 -16.69 -21.42 24.42
C VAL A 306 -16.86 -21.34 22.91
N HIS A 307 -16.42 -20.25 22.30
CA HIS A 307 -16.44 -20.09 20.86
C HIS A 307 -15.05 -20.34 20.28
N TYR A 308 -14.95 -21.24 19.32
CA TYR A 308 -13.76 -21.47 18.50
C TYR A 308 -13.99 -20.89 17.12
N THR A 309 -13.20 -19.89 16.74
CA THR A 309 -13.27 -19.26 15.44
C THR A 309 -12.08 -19.66 14.60
N ALA A 310 -12.31 -20.34 13.48
CA ALA A 310 -11.33 -20.51 12.44
C ALA A 310 -11.25 -19.21 11.63
N LEU A 311 -10.19 -18.43 11.85
CA LEU A 311 -9.98 -17.13 11.26
C LEU A 311 -8.99 -17.26 10.10
N GLN A 312 -9.48 -17.08 8.87
CA GLN A 312 -8.62 -17.04 7.69
C GLN A 312 -7.91 -15.69 7.60
N VAL A 313 -6.58 -15.72 7.50
CA VAL A 313 -5.70 -14.55 7.53
C VAL A 313 -4.71 -14.58 6.38
N LEU A 314 -4.14 -13.43 6.03
CA LEU A 314 -3.06 -13.38 5.04
C LEU A 314 -1.77 -13.91 5.65
N ASP A 315 -1.02 -14.68 4.85
CA ASP A 315 0.33 -15.13 5.20
C ASP A 315 1.23 -13.94 5.49
N GLY A 316 1.92 -13.98 6.64
CA GLY A 316 2.76 -12.88 7.15
C GLY A 316 2.01 -11.82 7.97
N PHE A 317 0.68 -11.91 8.10
CA PHE A 317 -0.15 -10.98 8.88
C PHE A 317 -0.91 -11.64 10.03
N GLU A 318 -0.57 -12.89 10.35
CA GLU A 318 -1.32 -13.75 11.26
C GLU A 318 -1.57 -13.08 12.61
N ARG A 319 -0.50 -12.69 13.30
CA ARG A 319 -0.60 -12.08 14.63
C ARG A 319 -1.42 -10.79 14.62
N SER A 320 -1.20 -9.96 13.63
CA SER A 320 -1.87 -8.68 13.46
C SER A 320 -3.37 -8.82 13.24
N MET A 321 -3.75 -9.79 12.41
CA MET A 321 -5.15 -10.05 12.11
C MET A 321 -5.82 -10.75 13.30
N ALA A 322 -5.10 -11.62 14.03
CA ALA A 322 -5.58 -12.18 15.29
C ALA A 322 -5.84 -11.10 16.34
N ASP A 323 -4.87 -10.21 16.58
CA ASP A 323 -5.00 -9.14 17.57
C ASP A 323 -6.17 -8.20 17.24
N SER A 324 -6.33 -7.86 15.97
CA SER A 324 -7.44 -7.04 15.49
C SER A 324 -8.79 -7.75 15.69
N PHE A 325 -8.87 -9.04 15.32
CA PHE A 325 -10.07 -9.84 15.50
C PHE A 325 -10.43 -9.97 16.98
N ILE A 326 -9.46 -10.32 17.84
CA ILE A 326 -9.64 -10.44 19.28
C ILE A 326 -10.16 -9.13 19.87
N LYS A 327 -9.52 -8.00 19.52
CA LYS A 327 -9.91 -6.68 20.03
C LYS A 327 -11.34 -6.28 19.63
N THR A 328 -11.79 -6.61 18.41
CA THR A 328 -13.02 -6.07 17.84
C THR A 328 -14.20 -7.05 17.83
N ARG A 329 -13.93 -8.34 17.70
CA ARG A 329 -14.95 -9.38 17.50
C ARG A 329 -14.97 -10.48 18.56
N ALA A 330 -13.85 -10.61 19.28
CA ALA A 330 -13.65 -11.66 20.25
C ALA A 330 -12.97 -11.13 21.53
N PRO A 331 -13.53 -10.09 22.20
CA PRO A 331 -12.90 -9.50 23.38
C PRO A 331 -12.60 -10.58 24.44
N GLY A 332 -11.38 -10.53 24.98
CA GLY A 332 -10.89 -11.56 25.92
C GLY A 332 -10.51 -12.89 25.29
N GLY A 333 -10.57 -12.99 23.96
CA GLY A 333 -10.14 -14.18 23.22
C GLY A 333 -8.63 -14.34 23.19
N ALA A 334 -8.19 -15.56 22.85
CA ALA A 334 -6.80 -15.89 22.67
C ALA A 334 -6.58 -16.73 21.41
N MET A 335 -5.48 -16.52 20.72
CA MET A 335 -5.04 -17.39 19.63
C MET A 335 -4.54 -18.71 20.22
N VAL A 336 -5.16 -19.82 19.80
CA VAL A 336 -4.86 -21.17 20.29
C VAL A 336 -3.81 -21.86 19.42
N ALA A 337 -3.94 -21.73 18.09
CA ALA A 337 -3.06 -22.37 17.13
C ALA A 337 -3.10 -21.66 15.76
N GLN A 338 -2.10 -21.98 14.93
CA GLN A 338 -1.97 -21.52 13.55
C GLN A 338 -1.87 -22.74 12.62
N PHE A 339 -2.47 -22.64 11.43
CA PHE A 339 -2.59 -23.70 10.44
C PHE A 339 -2.30 -23.16 9.04
N GLU A 340 -1.83 -24.02 8.16
CA GLU A 340 -1.60 -23.66 6.75
C GLU A 340 -2.90 -23.54 5.96
N THR A 341 -4.00 -24.15 6.41
CA THR A 341 -5.29 -24.13 5.73
C THR A 341 -6.46 -23.90 6.70
N ASN A 342 -7.55 -23.34 6.19
CA ASN A 342 -8.76 -23.16 6.97
C ASN A 342 -9.38 -24.49 7.39
N ASP A 343 -9.29 -25.51 6.55
CA ASP A 343 -9.84 -26.84 6.85
C ASP A 343 -9.11 -27.51 8.02
N ALA A 344 -7.79 -27.33 8.13
CA ALA A 344 -7.02 -27.80 9.26
C ALA A 344 -7.42 -27.08 10.57
N ALA A 345 -7.65 -25.77 10.52
CA ALA A 345 -8.13 -25.00 11.65
C ALA A 345 -9.54 -25.43 12.08
N LEU A 346 -10.44 -25.65 11.13
CA LEU A 346 -11.80 -26.15 11.37
C LEU A 346 -11.79 -27.56 11.97
N SER A 347 -11.00 -28.47 11.42
CA SER A 347 -10.84 -29.82 11.95
C SER A 347 -10.43 -29.76 13.43
N ARG A 348 -9.45 -28.92 13.77
CA ARG A 348 -9.02 -28.73 15.14
C ARG A 348 -10.09 -28.09 16.03
N ALA A 349 -10.86 -27.14 15.48
CA ALA A 349 -11.97 -26.53 16.20
C ALA A 349 -13.03 -27.58 16.58
N TYR A 350 -13.39 -28.47 15.67
CA TYR A 350 -14.35 -29.55 15.93
C TYR A 350 -13.82 -30.66 16.85
N GLU A 351 -12.51 -30.87 16.91
CA GLU A 351 -11.91 -31.74 17.93
C GLU A 351 -12.05 -31.16 19.33
N LEU A 352 -11.88 -29.82 19.45
CA LEU A 352 -12.00 -29.10 20.72
C LEU A 352 -13.45 -28.84 21.12
N CYS A 353 -14.38 -28.92 20.18
CA CYS A 353 -15.80 -28.69 20.34
C CYS A 353 -16.61 -29.77 19.61
N PRO A 354 -16.68 -31.02 20.13
CA PRO A 354 -17.40 -32.12 19.47
C PRO A 354 -18.89 -31.88 19.35
N SER A 355 -19.49 -31.09 20.25
CA SER A 355 -20.90 -30.75 20.27
C SER A 355 -21.36 -29.80 19.16
N ALA A 356 -20.41 -29.21 18.38
CA ALA A 356 -20.70 -28.30 17.28
C ALA A 356 -20.73 -28.98 15.90
N ARG A 357 -20.55 -30.31 15.85
CA ARG A 357 -20.64 -31.13 14.63
C ARG A 357 -22.07 -31.39 14.22
#